data_f7b64034c80e1cdd975894bc2c26213f
#
_entry.id   f7b64034c80e1cdd975894bc2c26213f
#
_cell.length_a   1.000
_cell.length_b   1.000
_cell.length_c   1.000
_cell.angle_alpha   90.00
_cell.angle_beta   90.00
_cell.angle_gamma   90.00
#
_symmetry.space_group_name_H-M   'P 1'
#
loop_
_entity.id
_entity.type
_entity.pdbx_description
1 polymer ?
#
loop_
_entity_poly.entity_id
_entity_poly.type
_entity_poly.pdbx_seq_one_letter_code
_entity_poly.pdbx_strand_id
1 'polypeptide(L)'
;MVKRWLSYDEQVKLLQARGLTVTDTASAAEFLSRVNYYRFSGYFRYWQADPMAGNNHFLDGSSFEVIQRLYEAEQDLVAVCDEVLHPIEVLLRIRFAYYLSLIHI
;
A
#
# COMPACT_ATOMS: atom_id res chain seq x y z
N MET A 1 10.87 -12.44 -22.85
CA MET A 1 11.20 -12.99 -21.53
C MET A 1 9.94 -13.14 -20.71
N VAL A 2 9.61 -14.36 -20.32
CA VAL A 2 8.41 -14.61 -19.52
C VAL A 2 8.72 -14.32 -18.06
N LYS A 3 7.94 -13.42 -17.46
CA LYS A 3 8.07 -13.17 -16.03
C LYS A 3 7.64 -14.40 -15.26
N ARG A 4 8.56 -14.95 -14.46
CA ARG A 4 8.25 -16.05 -13.57
C ARG A 4 7.45 -15.54 -12.38
N TRP A 5 6.38 -16.24 -12.06
CA TRP A 5 5.64 -15.97 -10.83
C TRP A 5 6.45 -16.45 -9.63
N LEU A 6 6.71 -15.53 -8.70
CA LEU A 6 7.38 -15.84 -7.45
C LEU A 6 6.37 -16.22 -6.41
N SER A 7 6.66 -17.28 -5.63
CA SER A 7 5.89 -17.57 -4.44
C SER A 7 6.10 -16.46 -3.40
N TYR A 8 5.25 -16.40 -2.39
CA TYR A 8 5.39 -15.38 -1.35
C TYR A 8 6.69 -15.54 -0.57
N ASP A 9 7.13 -16.77 -0.33
CA ASP A 9 8.42 -17.04 0.30
C ASP A 9 9.59 -16.55 -0.57
N GLU A 10 9.51 -16.76 -1.88
CA GLU A 10 10.52 -16.28 -2.82
C GLU A 10 10.55 -14.75 -2.87
N GLN A 11 9.38 -14.10 -2.79
CA GLN A 11 9.28 -12.64 -2.72
C GLN A 11 9.96 -12.11 -1.46
N VAL A 12 9.76 -12.74 -0.32
CA VAL A 12 10.42 -12.35 0.93
C VAL A 12 11.94 -12.50 0.81
N LYS A 13 12.41 -13.61 0.24
CA LYS A 13 13.84 -13.83 0.00
C LYS A 13 14.44 -12.78 -0.92
N LEU A 14 13.71 -12.39 -1.95
CA LEU A 14 14.14 -11.34 -2.87
C LEU A 14 14.30 -10.00 -2.15
N LEU A 15 13.35 -9.65 -1.30
CA LEU A 15 13.42 -8.41 -0.51
C LEU A 15 14.60 -8.45 0.46
N GLN A 16 14.86 -9.59 1.09
CA GLN A 16 16.03 -9.76 1.96
C GLN A 16 17.33 -9.61 1.17
N ALA A 17 17.37 -10.15 -0.04
CA ALA A 17 18.55 -10.02 -0.91
C ALA A 17 18.81 -8.56 -1.31
N ARG A 18 17.77 -7.74 -1.36
CA ARG A 18 17.87 -6.31 -1.65
C ARG A 18 18.19 -5.46 -0.42
N GLY A 19 18.43 -6.08 0.72
CA GLY A 19 18.84 -5.40 1.94
C GLY A 19 17.73 -5.10 2.94
N LEU A 20 16.52 -5.59 2.71
CA LEU A 20 15.42 -5.41 3.66
C LEU A 20 15.51 -6.44 4.79
N THR A 21 15.49 -5.96 6.03
CA THR A 21 15.48 -6.84 7.20
C THR A 21 14.08 -7.40 7.42
N VAL A 22 13.96 -8.71 7.48
CA VAL A 22 12.69 -9.39 7.76
C VAL A 22 12.90 -10.27 8.98
N THR A 23 12.28 -9.92 10.10
CA THR A 23 12.44 -10.62 11.37
C THR A 23 11.69 -11.95 11.35
N ASP A 24 10.47 -11.96 10.81
CA ASP A 24 9.63 -13.15 10.73
C ASP A 24 9.21 -13.36 9.26
N THR A 25 9.93 -14.27 8.59
CA THR A 25 9.68 -14.54 7.17
C THR A 25 8.33 -15.18 6.91
N ALA A 26 7.85 -16.02 7.82
CA ALA A 26 6.54 -16.66 7.67
C ALA A 26 5.40 -15.62 7.77
N SER A 27 5.49 -14.71 8.74
CA SER A 27 4.53 -13.63 8.91
C SER A 27 4.55 -12.68 7.71
N ALA A 28 5.74 -12.37 7.20
CA ALA A 28 5.89 -11.52 6.02
C ALA A 28 5.25 -12.14 4.78
N ALA A 29 5.48 -13.44 4.56
CA ALA A 29 4.89 -14.16 3.45
C ALA A 29 3.36 -14.20 3.56
N GLU A 30 2.82 -14.41 4.75
CA GLU A 30 1.38 -14.37 4.98
C GLU A 30 0.81 -12.99 4.69
N PHE A 31 1.48 -11.94 5.15
CA PHE A 31 1.08 -10.56 4.87
C PHE A 31 1.03 -10.31 3.36
N LEU A 32 2.07 -10.71 2.63
CA LEU A 32 2.12 -10.55 1.17
C LEU A 32 1.01 -11.31 0.46
N SER A 33 0.54 -12.43 1.03
CA SER A 33 -0.58 -13.18 0.46
C SER A 33 -1.92 -12.46 0.56
N ARG A 34 -2.06 -11.54 1.52
CA ARG A 34 -3.31 -10.81 1.79
C ARG A 34 -3.36 -9.44 1.15
N VAL A 35 -2.21 -8.86 0.80
CA VAL A 35 -2.15 -7.49 0.28
C VAL A 35 -1.90 -7.47 -1.22
N ASN A 36 -2.22 -6.35 -1.84
CA ASN A 36 -1.81 -6.09 -3.21
C ASN A 36 -0.33 -5.69 -3.19
N TYR A 37 0.54 -6.57 -3.69
CA TYR A 37 1.98 -6.35 -3.68
C TYR A 37 2.37 -5.06 -4.41
N TYR A 38 1.72 -4.77 -5.53
CA TYR A 38 2.00 -3.56 -6.30
C TYR A 38 1.77 -2.30 -5.46
N ARG A 39 0.67 -2.26 -4.72
CA ARG A 39 0.35 -1.14 -3.84
C ARG A 39 1.31 -1.06 -2.66
N PHE A 40 1.60 -2.20 -2.05
CA PHE A 40 2.53 -2.28 -0.92
C PHE A 40 3.94 -1.88 -1.34
N SER A 41 4.41 -2.31 -2.50
CA SER A 41 5.74 -1.99 -2.99
C SER A 41 5.94 -0.49 -3.25
N GLY A 42 4.86 0.25 -3.43
CA GLY A 42 4.93 1.70 -3.56
C GLY A 42 5.53 2.41 -2.35
N TYR A 43 5.40 1.82 -1.16
CA TYR A 43 5.99 2.35 0.07
C TYR A 43 7.49 2.14 0.14
N PHE A 44 8.05 1.21 -0.62
CA PHE A 44 9.46 0.85 -0.58
C PHE A 44 10.38 2.03 -0.95
N ARG A 45 9.89 2.97 -1.76
CA ARG A 45 10.68 4.13 -2.21
C ARG A 45 11.27 4.92 -1.05
N TYR A 46 10.55 5.02 0.06
CA TYR A 46 11.00 5.78 1.23
C TYR A 46 12.20 5.15 1.93
N TRP A 47 12.44 3.87 1.68
CA TRP A 47 13.54 3.12 2.28
C TRP A 47 14.56 2.64 1.26
N GLN A 48 14.42 3.01 -0.01
CA GLN A 48 15.38 2.65 -1.04
C GLN A 48 16.53 3.63 -1.07
N ALA A 49 17.77 3.10 -1.26
CA ALA A 49 18.97 3.91 -1.29
C ALA A 49 18.96 4.89 -2.46
N ASP A 50 18.54 4.43 -3.63
CA ASP A 50 18.41 5.24 -4.84
C ASP A 50 17.24 4.73 -5.66
N PRO A 51 16.04 5.29 -5.45
CA PRO A 51 14.84 4.86 -6.19
C PRO A 51 14.95 5.06 -7.70
N MET A 52 15.78 6.00 -8.13
CA MET A 52 15.92 6.35 -9.54
C MET A 52 16.91 5.42 -10.27
N ALA A 53 17.78 4.74 -9.53
CA ALA A 53 18.78 3.84 -10.11
C ALA A 53 18.18 2.53 -10.61
N GLY A 54 17.00 2.16 -10.13
CA GLY A 54 16.29 0.94 -10.54
C GLY A 54 16.85 -0.36 -9.97
N ASN A 55 17.85 -0.30 -9.10
CA ASN A 55 18.42 -1.49 -8.47
C ASN A 55 17.59 -2.02 -7.30
N ASN A 56 16.70 -1.20 -6.77
CA ASN A 56 15.77 -1.52 -5.68
C ASN A 56 16.45 -1.95 -4.37
N HIS A 57 17.69 -1.49 -4.13
CA HIS A 57 18.36 -1.73 -2.87
C HIS A 57 17.79 -0.85 -1.76
N PHE A 58 17.61 -1.44 -0.58
CA PHE A 58 17.12 -0.74 0.59
C PHE A 58 18.26 -0.09 1.37
N LEU A 59 17.92 1.00 2.07
CA LEU A 59 18.84 1.64 3.01
C LEU A 59 19.15 0.69 4.17
N ASP A 60 20.37 0.83 4.75
CA ASP A 60 20.72 0.05 5.94
C ASP A 60 19.73 0.33 7.06
N GLY A 61 19.33 -0.74 7.75
CA GLY A 61 18.36 -0.64 8.84
C GLY A 61 16.90 -0.62 8.40
N SER A 62 16.62 -0.73 7.10
CA SER A 62 15.24 -0.84 6.61
C SER A 62 14.61 -2.17 7.08
N SER A 63 13.37 -2.11 7.57
CA SER A 63 12.67 -3.25 8.13
C SER A 63 11.33 -3.46 7.44
N PHE A 64 11.04 -4.70 7.07
CA PHE A 64 9.75 -5.08 6.50
C PHE A 64 8.60 -4.77 7.48
N GLU A 65 8.80 -5.05 8.76
CA GLU A 65 7.79 -4.85 9.79
C GLU A 65 7.41 -3.37 9.95
N VAL A 66 8.38 -2.47 9.81
CA VAL A 66 8.12 -1.02 9.86
C VAL A 66 7.27 -0.58 8.66
N ILE A 67 7.61 -1.06 7.47
CA ILE A 67 6.86 -0.74 6.25
C ILE A 67 5.45 -1.32 6.35
N GLN A 68 5.31 -2.53 6.86
CA GLN A 68 4.02 -3.17 7.11
C GLN A 68 3.15 -2.34 8.05
N ARG A 69 3.72 -1.82 9.15
CA ARG A 69 2.99 -0.98 10.08
C ARG A 69 2.50 0.31 9.43
N LEU A 70 3.33 0.92 8.62
CA LEU A 70 2.94 2.12 7.89
C LEU A 70 1.78 1.83 6.94
N TYR A 71 1.87 0.74 6.19
CA TYR A 71 0.80 0.31 5.28
C TYR A 71 -0.50 0.09 6.03
N GLU A 72 -0.46 -0.66 7.12
CA GLU A 72 -1.65 -0.95 7.93
C GLU A 72 -2.25 0.32 8.56
N ALA A 73 -1.40 1.21 9.07
CA ALA A 73 -1.86 2.47 9.65
C ALA A 73 -2.53 3.35 8.60
N GLU A 74 -2.00 3.39 7.38
CA GLU A 74 -2.61 4.15 6.29
C GLU A 74 -3.95 3.55 5.87
N GLN A 75 -4.06 2.21 5.81
CA GLN A 75 -5.34 1.56 5.51
C GLN A 75 -6.38 1.86 6.58
N ASP A 76 -6.00 1.86 7.85
CA ASP A 76 -6.90 2.22 8.94
C ASP A 76 -7.35 3.67 8.83
N LEU A 77 -6.44 4.58 8.49
CA LEU A 77 -6.76 5.99 8.31
C LEU A 77 -7.74 6.19 7.15
N VAL A 78 -7.52 5.50 6.04
CA VAL A 78 -8.43 5.57 4.86
C VAL A 78 -9.81 5.07 5.27
N ALA A 79 -9.92 3.97 6.00
CA ALA A 79 -11.20 3.44 6.46
C ALA A 79 -11.93 4.43 7.36
N VAL A 80 -11.23 5.08 8.30
CA VAL A 80 -11.82 6.10 9.16
C VAL A 80 -12.28 7.32 8.35
N CYS A 81 -11.48 7.76 7.40
CA CYS A 81 -11.85 8.88 6.53
C CYS A 81 -13.11 8.55 5.70
N ASP A 82 -13.20 7.33 5.16
CA ASP A 82 -14.39 6.89 4.44
C ASP A 82 -15.63 6.89 5.33
N GLU A 83 -15.52 6.42 6.56
CA GLU A 83 -16.61 6.44 7.53
C GLU A 83 -17.10 7.85 7.83
N VAL A 84 -16.17 8.79 8.02
CA VAL A 84 -16.48 10.18 8.36
C VAL A 84 -17.00 10.96 7.16
N LEU A 85 -16.40 10.76 5.98
CA LEU A 85 -16.68 11.54 4.79
C LEU A 85 -17.87 11.02 3.99
N HIS A 86 -18.19 9.72 4.11
CA HIS A 86 -19.28 9.14 3.32
C HIS A 86 -20.63 9.83 3.52
N PRO A 87 -21.09 10.09 4.75
CA PRO A 87 -22.35 10.84 4.95
C PRO A 87 -22.33 12.22 4.33
N ILE A 88 -21.18 12.92 4.38
CA ILE A 88 -21.03 14.24 3.79
C ILE A 88 -21.12 14.15 2.27
N GLU A 89 -20.48 13.17 1.66
CA GLU A 89 -20.53 12.94 0.22
C GLU A 89 -21.96 12.68 -0.25
N VAL A 90 -22.70 11.83 0.46
CA VAL A 90 -24.10 11.52 0.15
C VAL A 90 -24.95 12.80 0.25
N LEU A 91 -24.76 13.59 1.31
CA LEU A 91 -25.49 14.84 1.49
C LEU A 91 -25.21 15.81 0.36
N LEU A 92 -23.96 15.95 -0.07
CA LEU A 92 -23.59 16.83 -1.18
C LEU A 92 -24.24 16.38 -2.49
N ARG A 93 -24.29 15.08 -2.76
CA ARG A 93 -24.94 14.54 -3.95
C ARG A 93 -26.43 14.85 -3.96
N ILE A 94 -27.11 14.70 -2.82
CA ILE A 94 -28.53 14.99 -2.68
C ILE A 94 -28.80 16.48 -2.93
N ARG A 95 -28.00 17.35 -2.30
CA ARG A 95 -28.14 18.79 -2.46
C ARG A 95 -27.86 19.23 -3.89
N PHE A 96 -26.84 18.67 -4.51
CA PHE A 96 -26.48 18.99 -5.88
C PHE A 96 -27.60 18.58 -6.86
N ALA A 97 -28.13 17.39 -6.70
CA ALA A 97 -29.26 16.91 -7.52
C ALA A 97 -30.48 17.78 -7.35
N TYR A 98 -30.76 18.22 -6.13
CA TYR A 98 -31.89 19.13 -5.86
C TYR A 98 -31.73 20.47 -6.60
N TYR A 99 -30.56 21.10 -6.52
CA TYR A 99 -30.31 22.36 -7.21
C TYR A 99 -30.35 22.19 -8.71
N LEU A 100 -29.85 21.11 -9.26
CA LEU A 100 -29.95 20.84 -10.70
C LEU A 100 -31.41 20.69 -11.15
N SER A 101 -32.24 20.04 -10.35
CA SER A 101 -33.68 19.91 -10.68
C SER A 101 -34.39 21.26 -10.74
N LEU A 102 -33.99 22.20 -9.88
CA LEU A 102 -34.55 23.56 -9.91
C LEU A 102 -34.16 24.33 -11.18
N ILE A 103 -32.95 24.11 -11.68
CA ILE A 103 -32.46 24.77 -12.89
C ILE A 103 -33.18 24.26 -14.14
N HIS A 104 -33.56 22.99 -14.17
CA HIS A 104 -34.20 22.37 -15.33
C HIS A 104 -35.72 22.49 -15.35
N ILE A 105 -36.28 23.12 -14.38
CA ILE A 105 -37.72 23.51 -14.40
C ILE A 105 -37.89 24.81 -15.17
#